data_6f4d630d3b501aebfae215077030ba44
#
_entry.id   6f4d630d3b501aebfae215077030ba44
#
_cell.length_a   1.000
_cell.length_b   1.000
_cell.length_c   1.000
_cell.angle_alpha   90.00
_cell.angle_beta   90.00
_cell.angle_gamma   90.00
#
_symmetry.space_group_name_H-M   'P 1'
#
loop_
_entity.id
_entity.type
_entity.pdbx_description
1 polymer ?
#
loop_
_entity_poly.entity_id
_entity_poly.type
_entity_poly.pdbx_seq_one_letter_code
_entity_poly.pdbx_strand_id
1 'polypeptide(L)'
;MTMNLHAVRAIFRFEMARTRRTLMQSIISPVVSTSLYFIVFGAAVGTRIPEVGGVSYGAFIVPGLVMLSLLTQSISNASFGIYFPKFTGTIYELLSAPVSTLEIVLSYVGAAATKSVILGLIILATAALFVPLRIEHPLWMVGFLVLTSVTFSLVGFIIGIWADGFEKLQVIPLLIVTPLTFLGGSFYSIDMLPPFWQTVALFNPVVYLISGFRWSFYGTADVGLAISLGMTLLFLVASLLTVAWIFRTGYRLKA
;
A
#
# COMPACT_ATOMS: atom_id res chain seq x y z
N MET A 1 18.59 -22.33 -13.33
CA MET A 1 19.09 -22.11 -11.95
C MET A 1 17.95 -22.44 -11.00
N THR A 2 18.17 -23.31 -10.05
CA THR A 2 17.21 -23.60 -8.98
C THR A 2 17.16 -22.40 -8.02
N MET A 3 15.97 -21.97 -7.66
CA MET A 3 15.74 -20.81 -6.78
C MET A 3 16.38 -21.06 -5.40
N ASN A 4 17.22 -20.12 -4.94
CA ASN A 4 17.85 -20.20 -3.62
C ASN A 4 16.88 -19.77 -2.51
N LEU A 5 16.00 -20.70 -2.12
CA LEU A 5 15.00 -20.46 -1.07
C LEU A 5 15.63 -20.10 0.30
N HIS A 6 16.87 -20.54 0.57
CA HIS A 6 17.56 -20.20 1.82
C HIS A 6 17.89 -18.70 1.86
N ALA A 7 18.38 -18.14 0.75
CA ALA A 7 18.66 -16.71 0.65
C ALA A 7 17.36 -15.88 0.78
N VAL A 8 16.29 -16.27 0.04
CA VAL A 8 14.98 -15.62 0.14
C VAL A 8 14.48 -15.61 1.59
N ARG A 9 14.52 -16.76 2.25
CA ARG A 9 14.07 -16.88 3.64
C ARG A 9 14.93 -16.08 4.62
N ALA A 10 16.23 -16.01 4.40
CA ALA A 10 17.15 -15.25 5.27
C ALA A 10 16.86 -13.75 5.21
N ILE A 11 16.77 -13.18 3.99
CA ILE A 11 16.45 -11.74 3.78
C ILE A 11 15.05 -11.43 4.30
N PHE A 12 14.06 -12.26 3.98
CA PHE A 12 12.68 -12.09 4.45
C PHE A 12 12.60 -12.07 5.99
N ARG A 13 13.25 -13.03 6.65
CA ARG A 13 13.30 -13.10 8.13
C ARG A 13 13.99 -11.90 8.74
N PHE A 14 15.08 -11.44 8.15
CA PHE A 14 15.79 -10.24 8.58
C PHE A 14 14.86 -9.01 8.55
N GLU A 15 14.15 -8.83 7.44
CA GLU A 15 13.18 -7.75 7.26
C GLU A 15 12.01 -7.84 8.26
N MET A 16 11.47 -9.03 8.50
CA MET A 16 10.41 -9.23 9.48
C MET A 16 10.91 -8.98 10.91
N ALA A 17 12.14 -9.36 11.24
CA ALA A 17 12.76 -9.11 12.56
C ALA A 17 12.97 -7.60 12.79
N ARG A 18 13.25 -6.82 11.74
CA ARG A 18 13.30 -5.35 11.82
C ARG A 18 11.97 -4.77 12.28
N THR A 19 10.84 -5.26 11.78
CA THR A 19 9.51 -4.80 12.19
C THR A 19 9.26 -5.02 13.69
N ARG A 20 9.71 -6.13 14.24
CA ARG A 20 9.59 -6.38 15.69
C ARG A 20 10.33 -5.34 16.54
N ARG A 21 11.42 -4.78 16.02
CA ARG A 21 12.19 -3.72 16.70
C ARG A 21 11.55 -2.33 16.56
N THR A 22 10.70 -2.14 15.53
CA THR A 22 10.05 -0.86 15.22
C THR A 22 8.52 -0.93 15.35
N LEU A 23 7.97 -1.78 16.23
CA LEU A 23 6.53 -2.03 16.39
C LEU A 23 5.73 -0.74 16.63
N MET A 24 6.25 0.17 17.45
CA MET A 24 5.62 1.47 17.72
C MET A 24 5.35 2.24 16.42
N GLN A 25 6.35 2.33 15.57
CA GLN A 25 6.28 3.08 14.30
C GLN A 25 5.52 2.33 13.21
N SER A 26 5.72 1.00 13.13
CA SER A 26 5.21 0.20 12.03
C SER A 26 3.75 -0.24 12.20
N ILE A 27 3.26 -0.32 13.44
CA ILE A 27 1.91 -0.83 13.74
C ILE A 27 1.15 0.14 14.63
N ILE A 28 1.68 0.51 15.81
CA ILE A 28 0.92 1.28 16.79
C ILE A 28 0.58 2.67 16.25
N SER A 29 1.54 3.40 15.69
CA SER A 29 1.31 4.75 15.16
C SER A 29 0.24 4.77 14.05
N PRO A 30 0.28 3.92 12.99
CA PRO A 30 -0.79 3.85 11.99
C PRO A 30 -2.15 3.48 12.58
N VAL A 31 -2.21 2.53 13.52
CA VAL A 31 -3.47 2.11 14.16
C VAL A 31 -4.07 3.27 14.97
N VAL A 32 -3.27 3.96 15.78
CA VAL A 32 -3.73 5.13 16.55
C VAL A 32 -4.21 6.24 15.63
N SER A 33 -3.44 6.57 14.57
CA SER A 33 -3.84 7.60 13.61
C SER A 33 -5.15 7.25 12.91
N THR A 34 -5.31 5.99 12.47
CA THR A 34 -6.53 5.54 11.81
C THR A 34 -7.72 5.53 12.78
N SER A 35 -7.51 5.14 14.04
CA SER A 35 -8.55 5.20 15.08
C SER A 35 -9.02 6.64 15.32
N LEU A 36 -8.09 7.61 15.35
CA LEU A 36 -8.44 9.03 15.45
C LEU A 36 -9.25 9.50 14.24
N TYR A 37 -8.91 9.05 13.03
CA TYR A 37 -9.73 9.34 11.86
C TYR A 37 -11.16 8.78 11.99
N PHE A 38 -11.33 7.56 12.50
CA PHE A 38 -12.66 7.00 12.75
C PHE A 38 -13.44 7.82 13.75
N ILE A 39 -12.82 8.23 14.84
CA ILE A 39 -13.48 9.04 15.87
C ILE A 39 -13.86 10.41 15.29
N VAL A 40 -12.90 11.12 14.69
CA VAL A 40 -13.13 12.49 14.20
C VAL A 40 -14.13 12.51 13.04
N PHE A 41 -13.88 11.73 12.00
CA PHE A 41 -14.74 11.74 10.80
C PHE A 41 -16.05 11.00 11.04
N GLY A 42 -16.03 9.88 11.77
CA GLY A 42 -17.25 9.14 12.12
C GLY A 42 -18.18 9.97 13.01
N ALA A 43 -17.66 10.66 14.02
CA ALA A 43 -18.46 11.47 14.92
C ALA A 43 -18.79 12.86 14.33
N ALA A 44 -17.80 13.59 13.80
CA ALA A 44 -18.03 14.97 13.36
C ALA A 44 -18.76 15.07 12.01
N VAL A 45 -18.43 14.21 11.04
CA VAL A 45 -19.04 14.23 9.71
C VAL A 45 -20.24 13.28 9.65
N GLY A 46 -20.19 12.13 10.30
CA GLY A 46 -21.30 11.17 10.35
C GLY A 46 -22.59 11.71 10.94
N THR A 47 -22.53 12.73 11.80
CA THR A 47 -23.74 13.42 12.31
C THR A 47 -24.41 14.28 11.24
N ARG A 48 -23.67 14.75 10.22
CA ARG A 48 -24.18 15.60 9.14
C ARG A 48 -24.48 14.81 7.87
N ILE A 49 -23.71 13.76 7.62
CA ILE A 49 -23.88 12.84 6.49
C ILE A 49 -24.03 11.43 7.09
N PRO A 50 -25.26 11.03 7.46
CA PRO A 50 -25.45 9.76 8.15
C PRO A 50 -25.09 8.55 7.27
N GLU A 51 -25.36 8.63 5.96
CA GLU A 51 -25.16 7.53 5.01
C GLU A 51 -24.58 8.01 3.67
N VAL A 52 -23.77 7.15 3.06
CA VAL A 52 -23.27 7.29 1.69
C VAL A 52 -23.46 5.95 0.98
N GLY A 53 -24.25 5.93 -0.12
CA GLY A 53 -24.52 4.71 -0.86
C GLY A 53 -25.23 3.61 -0.06
N GLY A 54 -26.06 3.99 0.94
CA GLY A 54 -26.78 3.03 1.80
C GLY A 54 -25.92 2.44 2.94
N VAL A 55 -24.72 2.99 3.16
CA VAL A 55 -23.80 2.56 4.22
C VAL A 55 -23.55 3.72 5.17
N SER A 56 -23.50 3.47 6.48
CA SER A 56 -23.14 4.53 7.45
C SER A 56 -21.81 5.16 7.09
N TYR A 57 -21.69 6.48 7.22
CA TYR A 57 -20.48 7.21 6.84
C TYR A 57 -19.22 6.67 7.51
N GLY A 58 -19.31 6.30 8.79
CA GLY A 58 -18.19 5.69 9.51
C GLY A 58 -17.72 4.38 8.88
N ALA A 59 -18.65 3.52 8.44
CA ALA A 59 -18.31 2.29 7.75
C ALA A 59 -17.79 2.55 6.32
N PHE A 60 -18.36 3.53 5.61
CA PHE A 60 -17.97 3.90 4.25
C PHE A 60 -16.49 4.33 4.14
N ILE A 61 -15.95 5.04 5.14
CA ILE A 61 -14.56 5.51 5.12
C ILE A 61 -13.53 4.41 5.46
N VAL A 62 -13.94 3.26 6.02
CA VAL A 62 -13.03 2.19 6.45
C VAL A 62 -12.13 1.71 5.30
N PRO A 63 -12.66 1.30 4.13
CA PRO A 63 -11.82 0.85 3.02
C PRO A 63 -10.80 1.90 2.57
N GLY A 64 -11.20 3.18 2.52
CA GLY A 64 -10.32 4.29 2.16
C GLY A 64 -9.17 4.48 3.16
N LEU A 65 -9.44 4.44 4.46
CA LEU A 65 -8.44 4.57 5.52
C LEU A 65 -7.47 3.38 5.57
N VAL A 66 -7.98 2.16 5.34
CA VAL A 66 -7.12 0.97 5.20
C VAL A 66 -6.18 1.15 4.03
N MET A 67 -6.68 1.59 2.87
CA MET A 67 -5.86 1.81 1.68
C MET A 67 -4.84 2.93 1.89
N LEU A 68 -5.19 4.05 2.53
CA LEU A 68 -4.26 5.12 2.87
C LEU A 68 -3.05 4.58 3.68
N SER A 69 -3.33 3.82 4.72
CA SER A 69 -2.30 3.23 5.57
C SER A 69 -1.48 2.17 4.81
N LEU A 70 -2.17 1.32 4.03
CA LEU A 70 -1.56 0.26 3.25
C LEU A 70 -0.57 0.80 2.21
N LEU A 71 -0.98 1.78 1.41
CA LEU A 71 -0.15 2.41 0.37
C LEU A 71 1.10 3.04 0.99
N THR A 72 0.91 3.86 2.02
CA THR A 72 2.00 4.56 2.69
C THR A 72 3.00 3.58 3.30
N GLN A 73 2.52 2.54 4.00
CA GLN A 73 3.39 1.57 4.66
C GLN A 73 4.06 0.60 3.67
N SER A 74 3.38 0.20 2.61
CA SER A 74 3.98 -0.63 1.56
C SER A 74 5.18 0.06 0.91
N ILE A 75 5.01 1.33 0.55
CA ILE A 75 6.08 2.14 -0.03
C ILE A 75 7.21 2.35 0.98
N SER A 76 6.90 2.80 2.19
CA SER A 76 7.92 3.10 3.21
C SER A 76 8.72 1.88 3.62
N ASN A 77 8.07 0.72 3.84
CA ASN A 77 8.75 -0.51 4.22
C ASN A 77 9.68 -1.03 3.12
N ALA A 78 9.22 -1.01 1.86
CA ALA A 78 10.01 -1.51 0.75
C ALA A 78 11.15 -0.55 0.38
N SER A 79 10.88 0.76 0.34
CA SER A 79 11.89 1.77 0.01
C SER A 79 13.03 1.80 1.03
N PHE A 80 12.70 1.79 2.31
CA PHE A 80 13.71 1.71 3.37
C PHE A 80 14.46 0.37 3.33
N GLY A 81 13.77 -0.74 3.05
CA GLY A 81 14.36 -2.08 2.98
C GLY A 81 15.54 -2.16 2.02
N ILE A 82 15.39 -1.64 0.80
CA ILE A 82 16.47 -1.68 -0.21
C ILE A 82 17.43 -0.48 -0.11
N TYR A 83 16.94 0.68 0.34
CA TYR A 83 17.80 1.86 0.47
C TYR A 83 18.83 1.71 1.60
N PHE A 84 18.47 1.14 2.73
CA PHE A 84 19.37 0.99 3.86
C PHE A 84 20.64 0.16 3.54
N PRO A 85 20.56 -1.02 2.90
CA PRO A 85 21.73 -1.72 2.37
C PRO A 85 22.57 -0.89 1.40
N LYS A 86 21.93 -0.07 0.56
CA LYS A 86 22.62 0.83 -0.37
C LYS A 86 23.39 1.91 0.39
N PHE A 87 22.76 2.52 1.39
CA PHE A 87 23.38 3.55 2.23
C PHE A 87 24.56 3.02 3.05
N THR A 88 24.47 1.80 3.59
CA THR A 88 25.55 1.19 4.39
C THR A 88 26.62 0.50 3.56
N GLY A 89 26.44 0.41 2.24
CA GLY A 89 27.36 -0.31 1.35
C GLY A 89 27.16 -1.85 1.33
N THR A 90 26.32 -2.42 2.21
CA THR A 90 26.04 -3.87 2.24
C THR A 90 25.30 -4.37 1.00
N ILE A 91 24.80 -3.47 0.15
CA ILE A 91 24.24 -3.82 -1.16
C ILE A 91 25.24 -4.55 -2.05
N TYR A 92 26.55 -4.21 -1.95
CA TYR A 92 27.58 -4.87 -2.75
C TYR A 92 27.77 -6.34 -2.35
N GLU A 93 27.63 -6.67 -1.07
CA GLU A 93 27.66 -8.06 -0.58
C GLU A 93 26.45 -8.83 -1.13
N LEU A 94 25.27 -8.20 -1.12
CA LEU A 94 24.04 -8.80 -1.68
C LEU A 94 24.17 -9.05 -3.18
N LEU A 95 24.74 -8.11 -3.94
CA LEU A 95 24.89 -8.21 -5.40
C LEU A 95 26.02 -9.18 -5.81
N SER A 96 27.01 -9.43 -4.94
CA SER A 96 28.09 -10.41 -5.16
C SER A 96 27.72 -11.83 -4.69
N ALA A 97 26.69 -11.96 -3.86
CA ALA A 97 26.19 -13.26 -3.43
C ALA A 97 25.53 -14.04 -4.58
N PRO A 98 25.48 -15.38 -4.54
CA PRO A 98 24.81 -16.19 -5.54
C PRO A 98 23.27 -16.12 -5.38
N VAL A 99 22.73 -14.90 -5.48
CA VAL A 99 21.30 -14.60 -5.33
C VAL A 99 20.81 -13.91 -6.61
N SER A 100 19.77 -14.43 -7.21
CA SER A 100 19.18 -13.86 -8.41
C SER A 100 18.37 -12.59 -8.11
N THR A 101 18.21 -11.74 -9.14
CA THR A 101 17.35 -10.54 -9.05
C THR A 101 15.95 -10.86 -8.54
N LEU A 102 15.36 -11.95 -9.04
CA LEU A 102 14.02 -12.36 -8.64
C LEU A 102 13.96 -12.71 -7.15
N GLU A 103 14.98 -13.37 -6.62
CA GLU A 103 15.08 -13.71 -5.20
C GLU A 103 15.21 -12.47 -4.32
N ILE A 104 16.00 -11.49 -4.75
CA ILE A 104 16.14 -10.19 -4.07
C ILE A 104 14.77 -9.50 -4.00
N VAL A 105 14.11 -9.35 -5.15
CA VAL A 105 12.81 -8.69 -5.25
C VAL A 105 11.76 -9.42 -4.41
N LEU A 106 11.64 -10.74 -4.55
CA LEU A 106 10.69 -11.54 -3.76
C LEU A 106 10.91 -11.40 -2.25
N SER A 107 12.16 -11.30 -1.83
CA SER A 107 12.49 -11.18 -0.40
C SER A 107 12.07 -9.83 0.18
N TYR A 108 12.51 -8.73 -0.43
CA TYR A 108 12.25 -7.38 0.08
C TYR A 108 10.80 -6.96 -0.13
N VAL A 109 10.29 -7.15 -1.34
CA VAL A 109 8.89 -6.81 -1.67
C VAL A 109 7.93 -7.72 -0.93
N GLY A 110 8.21 -9.02 -0.87
CA GLY A 110 7.40 -9.98 -0.12
C GLY A 110 7.33 -9.66 1.37
N ALA A 111 8.47 -9.31 1.99
CA ALA A 111 8.47 -8.88 3.40
C ALA A 111 7.69 -7.58 3.62
N ALA A 112 7.89 -6.56 2.76
CA ALA A 112 7.16 -5.30 2.85
C ALA A 112 5.65 -5.49 2.65
N ALA A 113 5.25 -6.25 1.64
CA ALA A 113 3.85 -6.57 1.38
C ALA A 113 3.22 -7.35 2.56
N THR A 114 3.90 -8.34 3.11
CA THR A 114 3.43 -9.09 4.28
C THR A 114 3.18 -8.17 5.48
N LYS A 115 4.12 -7.26 5.78
CA LYS A 115 3.96 -6.27 6.85
C LYS A 115 2.73 -5.39 6.64
N SER A 116 2.53 -4.93 5.42
CA SER A 116 1.42 -4.05 5.06
C SER A 116 0.07 -4.78 5.10
N VAL A 117 0.01 -6.02 4.65
CA VAL A 117 -1.20 -6.87 4.79
C VAL A 117 -1.56 -7.08 6.26
N ILE A 118 -0.57 -7.43 7.10
CA ILE A 118 -0.78 -7.59 8.54
C ILE A 118 -1.33 -6.30 9.15
N LEU A 119 -0.73 -5.15 8.82
CA LEU A 119 -1.22 -3.86 9.29
C LEU A 119 -2.64 -3.58 8.81
N GLY A 120 -2.94 -3.80 7.55
CA GLY A 120 -4.29 -3.63 6.99
C GLY A 120 -5.34 -4.46 7.72
N LEU A 121 -5.02 -5.73 8.04
CA LEU A 121 -5.90 -6.60 8.82
C LEU A 121 -6.06 -6.10 10.27
N ILE A 122 -5.01 -5.59 10.90
CA ILE A 122 -5.09 -4.99 12.25
C ILE A 122 -5.97 -3.75 12.22
N ILE A 123 -5.84 -2.88 11.22
CA ILE A 123 -6.69 -1.70 11.06
C ILE A 123 -8.15 -2.10 10.84
N LEU A 124 -8.42 -3.13 10.03
CA LEU A 124 -9.78 -3.65 9.85
C LEU A 124 -10.36 -4.20 11.16
N ALA A 125 -9.58 -4.97 11.90
CA ALA A 125 -10.01 -5.47 13.21
C ALA A 125 -10.27 -4.31 14.20
N THR A 126 -9.46 -3.25 14.16
CA THR A 126 -9.67 -2.05 14.96
C THR A 126 -10.93 -1.30 14.52
N ALA A 127 -11.15 -1.13 13.21
CA ALA A 127 -12.32 -0.47 12.67
C ALA A 127 -13.63 -1.17 13.07
N ALA A 128 -13.62 -2.50 13.16
CA ALA A 128 -14.76 -3.29 13.60
C ALA A 128 -15.20 -3.00 15.06
N LEU A 129 -14.34 -2.37 15.87
CA LEU A 129 -14.69 -1.92 17.23
C LEU A 129 -15.48 -0.60 17.22
N PHE A 130 -15.36 0.19 16.15
CA PHE A 130 -16.00 1.51 16.04
C PHE A 130 -17.27 1.48 15.17
N VAL A 131 -17.31 0.63 14.16
CA VAL A 131 -18.42 0.57 13.21
C VAL A 131 -18.76 -0.86 12.83
N PRO A 132 -20.06 -1.17 12.57
CA PRO A 132 -20.45 -2.47 12.07
C PRO A 132 -19.93 -2.65 10.63
N LEU A 133 -18.91 -3.49 10.46
CA LEU A 133 -18.37 -3.81 9.14
C LEU A 133 -19.16 -4.95 8.50
N ARG A 134 -19.55 -4.74 7.25
CA ARG A 134 -20.13 -5.78 6.40
C ARG A 134 -19.14 -6.08 5.29
N ILE A 135 -18.70 -7.34 5.19
CA ILE A 135 -17.78 -7.78 4.13
C ILE A 135 -18.54 -8.80 3.29
N GLU A 136 -19.02 -8.35 2.13
CA GLU A 136 -19.82 -9.21 1.24
C GLU A 136 -18.94 -10.21 0.48
N HIS A 137 -17.72 -9.79 0.11
CA HIS A 137 -16.82 -10.58 -0.71
C HIS A 137 -15.42 -10.71 -0.06
N PRO A 138 -15.27 -11.54 1.00
CA PRO A 138 -14.03 -11.61 1.79
C PRO A 138 -12.81 -12.07 0.98
N LEU A 139 -12.97 -12.96 -0.01
CA LEU A 139 -11.86 -13.38 -0.88
C LEU A 139 -11.35 -12.23 -1.75
N TRP A 140 -12.23 -11.39 -2.28
CA TRP A 140 -11.87 -10.19 -3.04
C TRP A 140 -11.22 -9.16 -2.15
N MET A 141 -11.70 -8.98 -0.92
CA MET A 141 -11.09 -8.11 0.08
C MET A 141 -9.62 -8.49 0.32
N VAL A 142 -9.34 -9.76 0.61
CA VAL A 142 -7.97 -10.25 0.79
C VAL A 142 -7.17 -10.13 -0.51
N GLY A 143 -7.78 -10.44 -1.66
CA GLY A 143 -7.16 -10.31 -2.98
C GLY A 143 -6.68 -8.90 -3.27
N PHE A 144 -7.54 -7.88 -3.11
CA PHE A 144 -7.17 -6.46 -3.28
C PHE A 144 -6.12 -6.01 -2.26
N LEU A 145 -6.24 -6.46 -1.01
CA LEU A 145 -5.30 -6.12 0.05
C LEU A 145 -3.88 -6.62 -0.28
N VAL A 146 -3.77 -7.87 -0.74
CA VAL A 146 -2.49 -8.46 -1.16
C VAL A 146 -1.98 -7.82 -2.45
N LEU A 147 -2.82 -7.70 -3.47
CA LEU A 147 -2.46 -7.16 -4.77
C LEU A 147 -1.95 -5.72 -4.65
N THR A 148 -2.67 -4.87 -3.90
CA THR A 148 -2.26 -3.49 -3.63
C THR A 148 -0.95 -3.43 -2.84
N SER A 149 -0.82 -4.26 -1.79
CA SER A 149 0.42 -4.31 -0.98
C SER A 149 1.63 -4.69 -1.82
N VAL A 150 1.52 -5.70 -2.68
CA VAL A 150 2.62 -6.13 -3.57
C VAL A 150 2.95 -5.04 -4.57
N THR A 151 1.95 -4.46 -5.23
CA THR A 151 2.13 -3.41 -6.23
C THR A 151 2.85 -2.19 -5.64
N PHE A 152 2.40 -1.70 -4.49
CA PHE A 152 3.00 -0.52 -3.87
C PHE A 152 4.29 -0.82 -3.11
N SER A 153 4.53 -2.06 -2.72
CA SER A 153 5.87 -2.47 -2.28
C SER A 153 6.87 -2.50 -3.43
N LEU A 154 6.46 -2.86 -4.66
CA LEU A 154 7.32 -2.73 -5.85
C LEU A 154 7.62 -1.26 -6.16
N VAL A 155 6.62 -0.38 -6.11
CA VAL A 155 6.81 1.07 -6.26
C VAL A 155 7.78 1.60 -5.19
N GLY A 156 7.60 1.22 -3.93
CA GLY A 156 8.50 1.57 -2.85
C GLY A 156 9.93 1.05 -3.08
N PHE A 157 10.07 -0.16 -3.57
CA PHE A 157 11.37 -0.75 -3.91
C PHE A 157 12.09 0.05 -5.01
N ILE A 158 11.35 0.49 -6.06
CA ILE A 158 11.88 1.37 -7.11
C ILE A 158 12.33 2.72 -6.53
N ILE A 159 11.51 3.32 -5.66
CA ILE A 159 11.84 4.57 -4.97
C ILE A 159 13.11 4.42 -4.14
N GLY A 160 13.25 3.32 -3.40
CA GLY A 160 14.43 3.06 -2.58
C GLY A 160 15.71 2.91 -3.40
N ILE A 161 15.65 2.32 -4.59
CA ILE A 161 16.78 2.26 -5.51
C ILE A 161 17.12 3.66 -6.07
N TRP A 162 16.08 4.44 -6.43
CA TRP A 162 16.24 5.76 -7.02
C TRP A 162 16.74 6.82 -6.03
N ALA A 163 16.36 6.69 -4.75
CA ALA A 163 16.70 7.65 -3.72
C ALA A 163 18.21 7.73 -3.47
N ASP A 164 18.69 8.95 -3.21
CA ASP A 164 20.07 9.28 -2.83
C ASP A 164 20.17 9.84 -1.40
N GLY A 165 19.01 9.94 -0.69
CA GLY A 165 18.92 10.38 0.70
C GLY A 165 17.65 9.86 1.38
N PHE A 166 17.69 9.76 2.72
CA PHE A 166 16.52 9.35 3.53
C PHE A 166 15.33 10.28 3.37
N GLU A 167 15.59 11.55 3.09
CA GLU A 167 14.54 12.55 2.86
C GLU A 167 13.62 12.14 1.71
N LYS A 168 14.17 11.69 0.59
CA LYS A 168 13.40 11.28 -0.59
C LYS A 168 12.48 10.09 -0.31
N LEU A 169 12.83 9.22 0.63
CA LEU A 169 11.98 8.10 1.04
C LEU A 169 10.69 8.56 1.74
N GLN A 170 10.73 9.71 2.41
CA GLN A 170 9.58 10.27 3.13
C GLN A 170 8.77 11.24 2.29
N VAL A 171 9.45 12.02 1.45
CA VAL A 171 8.82 13.07 0.63
C VAL A 171 7.81 12.47 -0.35
N ILE A 172 8.14 11.35 -1.02
CA ILE A 172 7.24 10.74 -2.01
C ILE A 172 5.94 10.22 -1.38
N PRO A 173 5.96 9.40 -0.31
CA PRO A 173 4.73 9.01 0.37
C PRO A 173 3.91 10.19 0.87
N LEU A 174 4.55 11.20 1.45
CA LEU A 174 3.87 12.34 2.06
C LEU A 174 3.27 13.30 1.04
N LEU A 175 4.03 13.69 0.01
CA LEU A 175 3.62 14.73 -0.94
C LEU A 175 2.88 14.20 -2.17
N ILE A 176 3.02 12.93 -2.49
CA ILE A 176 2.38 12.34 -3.68
C ILE A 176 1.30 11.35 -3.26
N VAL A 177 1.66 10.32 -2.50
CA VAL A 177 0.73 9.21 -2.21
C VAL A 177 -0.42 9.67 -1.31
N THR A 178 -0.12 10.45 -0.27
CA THR A 178 -1.16 10.94 0.65
C THR A 178 -2.18 11.82 -0.08
N PRO A 179 -1.83 12.88 -0.83
CA PRO A 179 -2.81 13.64 -1.61
C PRO A 179 -3.58 12.82 -2.63
N LEU A 180 -2.91 11.92 -3.36
CA LEU A 180 -3.59 11.03 -4.30
C LEU A 180 -4.61 10.12 -3.60
N THR A 181 -4.31 9.65 -2.39
CA THR A 181 -5.24 8.80 -1.64
C THR A 181 -6.45 9.60 -1.13
N PHE A 182 -6.23 10.84 -0.69
CA PHE A 182 -7.34 11.73 -0.33
C PHE A 182 -8.22 12.04 -1.55
N LEU A 183 -7.62 12.41 -2.68
CA LEU A 183 -8.33 12.66 -3.94
C LEU A 183 -8.88 11.36 -4.57
N GLY A 184 -8.43 10.22 -4.10
CA GLY A 184 -8.86 8.89 -4.54
C GLY A 184 -10.20 8.42 -3.96
N GLY A 185 -10.92 9.27 -3.23
CA GLY A 185 -12.23 8.93 -2.67
C GLY A 185 -12.15 8.16 -1.35
N SER A 186 -11.09 8.38 -0.53
CA SER A 186 -10.96 7.73 0.78
C SER A 186 -12.08 8.14 1.75
N PHE A 187 -12.51 9.40 1.68
CA PHE A 187 -13.46 10.01 2.63
C PHE A 187 -14.80 10.40 2.01
N TYR A 188 -14.95 10.28 0.71
CA TYR A 188 -16.14 10.63 -0.05
C TYR A 188 -16.31 9.72 -1.26
N SER A 189 -17.51 9.65 -1.83
CA SER A 189 -17.72 9.03 -3.13
C SER A 189 -17.38 10.03 -4.25
N ILE A 190 -16.81 9.56 -5.35
CA ILE A 190 -16.47 10.40 -6.50
C ILE A 190 -17.69 11.14 -7.05
N ASP A 191 -18.87 10.52 -6.98
CA ASP A 191 -20.14 11.13 -7.41
C ASP A 191 -20.52 12.38 -6.60
N MET A 192 -19.94 12.58 -5.42
CA MET A 192 -20.15 13.77 -4.60
C MET A 192 -19.34 14.99 -5.07
N LEU A 193 -18.40 14.80 -6.00
CA LEU A 193 -17.60 15.88 -6.57
C LEU A 193 -18.32 16.59 -7.71
N PRO A 194 -18.00 17.89 -7.96
CA PRO A 194 -18.39 18.56 -9.19
C PRO A 194 -17.87 17.82 -10.44
N PRO A 195 -18.58 17.87 -11.59
CA PRO A 195 -18.26 17.06 -12.79
C PRO A 195 -16.81 17.19 -13.28
N PHE A 196 -16.23 18.39 -13.18
CA PHE A 196 -14.82 18.60 -13.53
C PHE A 196 -13.88 17.76 -12.64
N TRP A 197 -14.11 17.76 -11.33
CA TRP A 197 -13.27 17.02 -10.37
C TRP A 197 -13.50 15.50 -10.44
N GLN A 198 -14.69 15.05 -10.80
CA GLN A 198 -14.94 13.62 -11.10
C GLN A 198 -14.03 13.14 -12.22
N THR A 199 -13.95 13.91 -13.31
CA THR A 199 -13.07 13.58 -14.45
C THR A 199 -11.60 13.58 -14.02
N VAL A 200 -11.16 14.59 -13.26
CA VAL A 200 -9.78 14.66 -12.74
C VAL A 200 -9.47 13.48 -11.82
N ALA A 201 -10.40 13.10 -10.96
CA ALA A 201 -10.23 11.96 -10.06
C ALA A 201 -10.01 10.64 -10.82
N LEU A 202 -10.64 10.44 -11.97
CA LEU A 202 -10.46 9.23 -12.78
C LEU A 202 -9.04 9.08 -13.38
N PHE A 203 -8.24 10.15 -13.45
CA PHE A 203 -6.82 10.06 -13.79
C PHE A 203 -5.96 9.60 -12.60
N ASN A 204 -6.52 9.59 -11.40
CA ASN A 204 -5.83 9.13 -10.20
C ASN A 204 -5.90 7.60 -10.08
N PRO A 205 -4.77 6.88 -10.16
CA PRO A 205 -4.77 5.42 -10.06
C PRO A 205 -5.29 4.89 -8.73
N VAL A 206 -5.19 5.68 -7.67
CA VAL A 206 -5.61 5.27 -6.33
C VAL A 206 -7.14 5.13 -6.22
N VAL A 207 -7.91 5.86 -7.05
CA VAL A 207 -9.37 5.70 -7.17
C VAL A 207 -9.76 4.25 -7.42
N TYR A 208 -9.09 3.60 -8.36
CA TYR A 208 -9.39 2.22 -8.75
C TYR A 208 -9.09 1.22 -7.64
N LEU A 209 -8.03 1.46 -6.87
CA LEU A 209 -7.65 0.63 -5.73
C LEU A 209 -8.69 0.73 -4.60
N ILE A 210 -9.05 1.95 -4.24
CA ILE A 210 -10.04 2.21 -3.18
C ILE A 210 -11.41 1.70 -3.61
N SER A 211 -11.80 1.97 -4.85
CA SER A 211 -13.09 1.55 -5.40
C SER A 211 -13.24 0.03 -5.43
N GLY A 212 -12.26 -0.69 -5.96
CA GLY A 212 -12.26 -2.17 -5.99
C GLY A 212 -12.24 -2.77 -4.57
N PHE A 213 -11.47 -2.19 -3.66
CA PHE A 213 -11.45 -2.64 -2.27
C PHE A 213 -12.77 -2.35 -1.55
N ARG A 214 -13.38 -1.17 -1.77
CA ARG A 214 -14.71 -0.82 -1.23
C ARG A 214 -15.80 -1.73 -1.77
N TRP A 215 -15.73 -2.08 -3.05
CA TRP A 215 -16.67 -3.04 -3.63
C TRP A 215 -16.66 -4.37 -2.89
N SER A 216 -15.53 -4.84 -2.41
CA SER A 216 -15.45 -6.10 -1.67
C SER A 216 -16.18 -6.07 -0.33
N PHE A 217 -16.43 -4.88 0.22
CA PHE A 217 -17.19 -4.70 1.46
C PHE A 217 -18.69 -4.59 1.22
N TYR A 218 -19.10 -3.80 0.23
CA TYR A 218 -20.49 -3.35 0.13
C TYR A 218 -21.17 -3.73 -1.20
N GLY A 219 -20.49 -4.40 -2.11
CA GLY A 219 -20.98 -4.72 -3.46
C GLY A 219 -21.14 -3.51 -4.37
N THR A 220 -20.94 -2.29 -3.83
CA THR A 220 -21.04 -1.01 -4.55
C THR A 220 -19.72 -0.29 -4.55
N ALA A 221 -19.43 0.45 -5.62
CA ALA A 221 -18.19 1.20 -5.76
C ALA A 221 -18.33 2.31 -6.81
N ASP A 222 -17.49 3.35 -6.71
CA ASP A 222 -17.48 4.48 -7.65
C ASP A 222 -17.07 4.04 -9.08
N VAL A 223 -16.23 3.01 -9.19
CA VAL A 223 -15.76 2.45 -10.48
C VAL A 223 -15.97 0.94 -10.49
N GLY A 224 -16.41 0.40 -11.63
CA GLY A 224 -16.68 -1.03 -11.77
C GLY A 224 -15.47 -1.91 -11.43
N LEU A 225 -15.75 -3.08 -10.81
CA LEU A 225 -14.74 -4.04 -10.33
C LEU A 225 -13.72 -4.42 -11.41
N ALA A 226 -14.17 -4.70 -12.63
CA ALA A 226 -13.29 -5.14 -13.73
C ALA A 226 -12.27 -4.06 -14.10
N ILE A 227 -12.67 -2.77 -14.12
CA ILE A 227 -11.80 -1.65 -14.40
C ILE A 227 -10.81 -1.46 -13.24
N SER A 228 -11.29 -1.52 -12.00
CA SER A 228 -10.47 -1.40 -10.80
C SER A 228 -9.39 -2.49 -10.74
N LEU A 229 -9.76 -3.73 -11.00
CA LEU A 229 -8.81 -4.85 -11.06
C LEU A 229 -7.83 -4.69 -12.22
N GLY A 230 -8.32 -4.33 -13.42
CA GLY A 230 -7.48 -4.11 -14.60
C GLY A 230 -6.44 -3.02 -14.39
N MET A 231 -6.82 -1.89 -13.79
CA MET A 231 -5.88 -0.81 -13.45
C MET A 231 -4.87 -1.22 -12.38
N THR A 232 -5.28 -1.97 -11.36
CA THR A 232 -4.35 -2.47 -10.35
C THR A 232 -3.33 -3.44 -10.95
N LEU A 233 -3.77 -4.33 -11.82
CA LEU A 233 -2.89 -5.25 -12.53
C LEU A 233 -1.95 -4.52 -13.51
N LEU A 234 -2.43 -3.48 -14.20
CA LEU A 234 -1.60 -2.63 -15.05
C LEU A 234 -0.45 -1.99 -14.25
N PHE A 235 -0.76 -1.45 -13.07
CA PHE A 235 0.24 -0.88 -12.15
C PHE A 235 1.24 -1.93 -11.66
N LEU A 236 0.77 -3.14 -11.34
CA LEU A 236 1.64 -4.26 -10.96
C LEU A 236 2.61 -4.60 -12.07
N VAL A 237 2.10 -4.79 -13.29
CA VAL A 237 2.92 -5.14 -14.47
C VAL A 237 3.91 -4.02 -14.79
N ALA A 238 3.48 -2.76 -14.79
CA ALA A 238 4.37 -1.62 -15.02
C ALA A 238 5.50 -1.56 -13.98
N SER A 239 5.18 -1.79 -12.71
CA SER A 239 6.18 -1.82 -11.62
C SER A 239 7.16 -2.98 -11.78
N LEU A 240 6.68 -4.18 -12.14
CA LEU A 240 7.53 -5.34 -12.42
C LEU A 240 8.47 -5.10 -13.60
N LEU A 241 7.96 -4.52 -14.69
CA LEU A 241 8.77 -4.18 -15.87
C LEU A 241 9.84 -3.14 -15.53
N THR A 242 9.49 -2.14 -14.72
CA THR A 242 10.44 -1.12 -14.25
C THR A 242 11.54 -1.75 -13.39
N VAL A 243 11.20 -2.63 -12.45
CA VAL A 243 12.20 -3.34 -11.64
C VAL A 243 13.10 -4.22 -12.54
N ALA A 244 12.51 -4.96 -13.47
CA ALA A 244 13.28 -5.79 -14.42
C ALA A 244 14.23 -4.94 -15.27
N TRP A 245 13.81 -3.77 -15.74
CA TRP A 245 14.64 -2.82 -16.45
C TRP A 245 15.80 -2.29 -15.59
N ILE A 246 15.53 -1.87 -14.35
CA ILE A 246 16.55 -1.41 -13.40
C ILE A 246 17.66 -2.44 -13.22
N PHE A 247 17.29 -3.70 -12.97
CA PHE A 247 18.28 -4.75 -12.74
C PHE A 247 19.04 -5.15 -14.02
N ARG A 248 18.40 -5.08 -15.21
CA ARG A 248 19.08 -5.34 -16.49
C ARG A 248 20.09 -4.26 -16.84
N THR A 249 19.78 -3.01 -16.56
CA THR A 249 20.64 -1.85 -16.88
C THR A 249 21.64 -1.53 -15.78
N GLY A 250 21.43 -2.03 -14.56
CA GLY A 250 22.21 -1.65 -13.38
C GLY A 250 21.92 -0.21 -12.89
N TYR A 251 20.84 0.41 -13.37
CA TYR A 251 20.51 1.81 -13.08
C TYR A 251 20.41 2.06 -11.58
N ARG A 252 21.28 2.92 -11.04
CA ARG A 252 21.34 3.34 -9.62
C ARG A 252 21.41 2.19 -8.59
N LEU A 253 21.73 0.97 -9.00
CA LEU A 253 21.97 -0.14 -8.07
C LEU A 253 23.31 0.00 -7.33
N LYS A 254 24.27 0.64 -7.98
CA LYS A 254 25.57 0.99 -7.39
C LYS A 254 25.58 2.50 -7.14
N ALA A 255 25.97 2.89 -5.93
CA ALA A 255 26.21 4.29 -5.57
C ALA A 255 27.48 4.79 -6.25
#